data_515a434467d6e9a491c770feafe70d91
#
_entry.id   515a434467d6e9a491c770feafe70d91
#
_cell.length_a   1.000
_cell.length_b   1.000
_cell.length_c   1.000
_cell.angle_alpha   90.00
_cell.angle_beta   90.00
_cell.angle_gamma   90.00
#
_symmetry.space_group_name_H-M   'P 1'
#
loop_
_entity.id
_entity.type
_entity.pdbx_description
1 polymer ?
#
loop_
_entity_poly.entity_id
_entity_poly.type
_entity_poly.pdbx_seq_one_letter_code
_entity_poly.pdbx_strand_id
1 'polypeptide(L)'
;MVIKPKVRGFICTNAHPVGCATAVDEQIAYVEAKGDLGEGPKNVLVIGSSTGYGLASRITSAFGYGAKTLGVCFEKAPTERKTGTAGWYNTAAFHEKAKAKGLYAETINGDAFSDEIKNETIEKIKAEMGKVDLVIYSLASPRRTDPETGVTYKSTLKPVGQAYTTKTYDTDKDKVHEVSLEPANDEEILNTIKVMGGEDWERWMDFLREADVLAEGCKTTAYTYIGKELTWPIYGQATIGKA
;
A
#
# COMPACT_ATOMS: atom_id res chain seq x y z
N MET A 1 -10.60 -24.04 -12.93
CA MET A 1 -10.54 -24.44 -11.50
C MET A 1 -11.38 -23.44 -10.71
N VAL A 2 -12.28 -23.91 -9.84
CA VAL A 2 -13.07 -23.03 -8.98
C VAL A 2 -12.35 -22.91 -7.63
N ILE A 3 -11.90 -21.69 -7.29
CA ILE A 3 -11.31 -21.41 -5.99
C ILE A 3 -12.43 -20.95 -5.06
N LYS A 4 -12.76 -21.78 -4.06
CA LYS A 4 -13.75 -21.40 -3.04
C LYS A 4 -13.12 -20.44 -2.05
N PRO A 5 -13.80 -19.33 -1.67
CA PRO A 5 -13.33 -18.42 -0.65
C PRO A 5 -13.05 -19.14 0.68
N LYS A 6 -11.92 -18.81 1.30
CA LYS A 6 -11.58 -19.22 2.67
C LYS A 6 -11.63 -18.01 3.57
N VAL A 7 -12.74 -17.84 4.24
CA VAL A 7 -12.98 -16.71 5.16
C VAL A 7 -12.54 -17.09 6.57
N ARG A 8 -11.87 -16.15 7.25
CA ARG A 8 -11.52 -16.23 8.67
C ARG A 8 -11.82 -14.87 9.31
N GLY A 9 -12.93 -14.80 10.02
CA GLY A 9 -13.50 -13.53 10.46
C GLY A 9 -13.84 -12.69 9.21
N PHE A 10 -13.39 -11.47 9.16
CA PHE A 10 -13.61 -10.55 8.02
C PHE A 10 -12.51 -10.62 6.95
N ILE A 11 -11.57 -11.57 7.04
CA ILE A 11 -10.46 -11.71 6.10
C ILE A 11 -10.68 -12.91 5.18
N CYS A 12 -10.62 -12.71 3.87
CA CYS A 12 -10.49 -13.79 2.90
C CYS A 12 -9.00 -14.17 2.78
N THR A 13 -8.66 -15.42 3.14
CA THR A 13 -7.26 -15.88 3.25
C THR A 13 -6.71 -16.49 1.96
N ASN A 14 -7.49 -16.48 0.88
CA ASN A 14 -7.05 -16.88 -0.46
C ASN A 14 -7.52 -15.86 -1.50
N ALA A 15 -6.87 -15.86 -2.67
CA ALA A 15 -7.22 -15.00 -3.77
C ALA A 15 -7.55 -15.81 -5.02
N HIS A 16 -8.40 -15.29 -5.88
CA HIS A 16 -8.74 -15.89 -7.17
C HIS A 16 -7.91 -15.22 -8.27
N PRO A 17 -6.95 -15.92 -8.92
CA PRO A 17 -6.03 -15.30 -9.87
C PRO A 17 -6.76 -14.56 -11.02
N VAL A 18 -7.76 -15.21 -11.62
CA VAL A 18 -8.55 -14.60 -12.71
C VAL A 18 -9.37 -13.41 -12.20
N GLY A 19 -9.96 -13.50 -11.00
CA GLY A 19 -10.68 -12.37 -10.41
C GLY A 19 -9.79 -11.16 -10.15
N CYS A 20 -8.56 -11.39 -9.67
CA CYS A 20 -7.57 -10.33 -9.51
C CYS A 20 -7.20 -9.69 -10.85
N ALA A 21 -6.95 -10.52 -11.88
CA ALA A 21 -6.64 -10.01 -13.22
C ALA A 21 -7.81 -9.21 -13.81
N THR A 22 -9.04 -9.70 -13.68
CA THR A 22 -10.24 -8.97 -14.12
C THR A 22 -10.39 -7.62 -13.42
N ALA A 23 -10.18 -7.57 -12.10
CA ALA A 23 -10.24 -6.32 -11.35
C ALA A 23 -9.15 -5.31 -11.79
N VAL A 24 -7.96 -5.78 -12.17
CA VAL A 24 -6.91 -4.92 -12.75
C VAL A 24 -7.33 -4.42 -14.14
N ASP A 25 -7.90 -5.30 -14.99
CA ASP A 25 -8.39 -4.92 -16.31
C ASP A 25 -9.48 -3.85 -16.23
N GLU A 26 -10.44 -4.00 -15.32
CA GLU A 26 -11.50 -3.02 -15.08
C GLU A 26 -10.93 -1.64 -14.66
N GLN A 27 -9.93 -1.62 -13.78
CA GLN A 27 -9.28 -0.39 -13.36
C GLN A 27 -8.51 0.27 -14.53
N ILE A 28 -7.80 -0.52 -15.33
CA ILE A 28 -7.10 -0.03 -16.53
C ILE A 28 -8.10 0.56 -17.52
N ALA A 29 -9.17 -0.18 -17.83
CA ALA A 29 -10.22 0.29 -18.74
C ALA A 29 -10.88 1.58 -18.24
N TYR A 30 -11.09 1.71 -16.93
CA TYR A 30 -11.62 2.94 -16.33
C TYR A 30 -10.70 4.13 -16.55
N VAL A 31 -9.39 3.96 -16.37
CA VAL A 31 -8.40 5.03 -16.59
C VAL A 31 -8.34 5.41 -18.07
N GLU A 32 -8.26 4.42 -18.97
CA GLU A 32 -8.21 4.66 -20.42
C GLU A 32 -9.46 5.36 -20.96
N ALA A 33 -10.63 5.03 -20.40
CA ALA A 33 -11.88 5.68 -20.79
C ALA A 33 -11.95 7.18 -20.40
N LYS A 34 -11.03 7.69 -19.57
CA LYS A 34 -10.91 9.13 -19.27
C LYS A 34 -10.28 9.92 -20.40
N GLY A 35 -9.63 9.24 -21.35
CA GLY A 35 -8.94 9.89 -22.46
C GLY A 35 -7.66 10.61 -22.02
N ASP A 36 -7.35 11.69 -22.71
CA ASP A 36 -6.16 12.50 -22.42
C ASP A 36 -6.30 13.17 -21.05
N LEU A 37 -5.36 12.88 -20.16
CA LEU A 37 -5.29 13.45 -18.80
C LEU A 37 -4.37 14.70 -18.73
N GLY A 38 -3.82 15.14 -19.87
CA GLY A 38 -2.88 16.25 -19.95
C GLY A 38 -1.47 15.89 -19.49
N GLU A 39 -0.71 16.89 -19.06
CA GLU A 39 0.64 16.67 -18.55
C GLU A 39 0.63 15.99 -17.18
N GLY A 40 1.51 15.00 -17.01
CA GLY A 40 1.62 14.21 -15.79
C GLY A 40 3.05 13.73 -15.51
N PRO A 41 3.23 12.91 -14.48
CA PRO A 41 4.54 12.38 -14.13
C PRO A 41 5.08 11.49 -15.25
N LYS A 42 6.42 11.41 -15.35
CA LYS A 42 7.11 10.57 -16.33
C LYS A 42 7.74 9.33 -15.71
N ASN A 43 8.26 9.45 -14.50
CA ASN A 43 8.95 8.38 -13.78
C ASN A 43 8.41 8.31 -12.34
N VAL A 44 7.65 7.26 -12.04
CA VAL A 44 6.91 7.15 -10.77
C VAL A 44 7.40 5.98 -9.94
N LEU A 45 7.75 6.25 -8.69
CA LEU A 45 7.97 5.23 -7.66
C LEU A 45 6.70 5.10 -6.80
N VAL A 46 6.18 3.87 -6.64
CA VAL A 46 5.03 3.58 -5.79
C VAL A 46 5.41 2.57 -4.73
N ILE A 47 5.48 3.02 -3.47
CA ILE A 47 5.76 2.18 -2.31
C ILE A 47 4.42 1.69 -1.75
N GLY A 48 4.21 0.37 -1.71
CA GLY A 48 2.90 -0.23 -1.43
C GLY A 48 2.02 -0.38 -2.69
N SER A 49 2.59 -0.93 -3.78
CA SER A 49 2.06 -0.84 -5.16
C SER A 49 1.10 -1.94 -5.59
N SER A 50 0.85 -2.96 -4.76
CA SER A 50 0.21 -4.21 -5.19
C SER A 50 -1.31 -4.25 -5.06
N THR A 51 -1.87 -3.39 -4.20
CA THR A 51 -3.32 -3.34 -3.91
C THR A 51 -3.78 -1.91 -3.63
N GLY A 52 -5.08 -1.72 -3.50
CA GLY A 52 -5.70 -0.48 -3.02
C GLY A 52 -5.26 0.78 -3.78
N TYR A 53 -5.01 1.84 -3.02
CA TYR A 53 -4.66 3.15 -3.60
C TYR A 53 -3.30 3.16 -4.29
N GLY A 54 -2.33 2.38 -3.81
CA GLY A 54 -1.02 2.27 -4.46
C GLY A 54 -1.13 1.64 -5.84
N LEU A 55 -1.87 0.54 -5.98
CA LEU A 55 -2.13 -0.08 -7.28
C LEU A 55 -2.91 0.87 -8.21
N ALA A 56 -3.96 1.52 -7.72
CA ALA A 56 -4.76 2.47 -8.50
C ALA A 56 -3.90 3.64 -9.01
N SER A 57 -3.02 4.18 -8.15
CA SER A 57 -2.08 5.23 -8.53
C SER A 57 -1.08 4.76 -9.57
N ARG A 58 -0.58 3.53 -9.43
CA ARG A 58 0.33 2.94 -10.40
C ARG A 58 -0.33 2.73 -11.75
N ILE A 59 -1.56 2.20 -11.77
CA ILE A 59 -2.36 2.05 -13.00
C ILE A 59 -2.59 3.41 -13.65
N THR A 60 -3.00 4.42 -12.89
CA THR A 60 -3.23 5.77 -13.39
C THR A 60 -1.95 6.36 -13.99
N SER A 61 -0.81 6.21 -13.31
CA SER A 61 0.48 6.71 -13.81
C SER A 61 0.89 6.02 -15.12
N ALA A 62 0.79 4.69 -15.19
CA ALA A 62 1.21 3.94 -16.37
C ALA A 62 0.24 4.09 -17.53
N PHE A 63 -1.05 3.86 -17.32
CA PHE A 63 -2.04 3.80 -18.43
C PHE A 63 -2.71 5.14 -18.71
N GLY A 64 -2.71 6.08 -17.76
CA GLY A 64 -3.27 7.42 -17.96
C GLY A 64 -2.24 8.43 -18.46
N TYR A 65 -1.00 8.32 -18.02
CA TYR A 65 0.06 9.28 -18.38
C TYR A 65 1.22 8.67 -19.18
N GLY A 66 1.22 7.35 -19.41
CA GLY A 66 2.34 6.66 -20.07
C GLY A 66 3.66 6.69 -19.29
N ALA A 67 3.57 6.91 -17.97
CA ALA A 67 4.74 7.00 -17.10
C ALA A 67 5.45 5.65 -16.95
N LYS A 68 6.78 5.69 -16.84
CA LYS A 68 7.54 4.55 -16.29
C LYS A 68 7.19 4.37 -14.83
N THR A 69 6.88 3.15 -14.40
CA THR A 69 6.52 2.88 -13.00
C THR A 69 7.38 1.80 -12.38
N LEU A 70 7.97 2.11 -11.22
CA LEU A 70 8.61 1.14 -10.34
C LEU A 70 7.74 0.99 -9.10
N GLY A 71 7.32 -0.24 -8.79
CA GLY A 71 6.54 -0.55 -7.60
C GLY A 71 7.36 -1.29 -6.56
N VAL A 72 7.13 -1.02 -5.31
CA VAL A 72 7.63 -1.83 -4.18
C VAL A 72 6.43 -2.46 -3.48
N CYS A 73 6.48 -3.76 -3.22
CA CYS A 73 5.42 -4.49 -2.51
C CYS A 73 6.01 -5.66 -1.72
N PHE A 74 5.21 -6.26 -0.85
CA PHE A 74 5.62 -7.43 -0.07
C PHE A 74 4.56 -8.52 -0.16
N GLU A 75 4.61 -9.28 -1.25
CA GLU A 75 3.60 -10.26 -1.61
C GLU A 75 4.13 -11.69 -1.62
N LYS A 76 3.25 -12.64 -1.39
CA LYS A 76 3.61 -14.06 -1.37
C LYS A 76 3.16 -14.73 -2.66
N ALA A 77 4.11 -15.37 -3.32
CA ALA A 77 3.85 -16.23 -4.46
C ALA A 77 2.95 -17.43 -4.09
N PRO A 78 2.22 -18.01 -5.05
CA PRO A 78 1.48 -19.25 -4.83
C PRO A 78 2.44 -20.41 -4.55
N THR A 79 1.92 -21.39 -3.83
CA THR A 79 2.57 -22.68 -3.60
C THR A 79 1.67 -23.80 -4.09
N GLU A 80 2.14 -25.04 -4.10
CA GLU A 80 1.30 -26.20 -4.45
C GLU A 80 0.02 -26.32 -3.60
N ARG A 81 0.06 -25.82 -2.36
CA ARG A 81 -1.03 -25.97 -1.38
C ARG A 81 -1.84 -24.69 -1.13
N LYS A 82 -1.35 -23.52 -1.56
CA LYS A 82 -1.97 -22.22 -1.27
C LYS A 82 -1.90 -21.31 -2.49
N THR A 83 -2.95 -20.54 -2.69
CA THR A 83 -2.90 -19.42 -3.63
C THR A 83 -1.88 -18.39 -3.17
N GLY A 84 -1.34 -17.62 -4.09
CA GLY A 84 -0.62 -16.39 -3.77
C GLY A 84 -1.54 -15.38 -3.09
N THR A 85 -0.97 -14.30 -2.63
CA THR A 85 -1.74 -13.14 -2.14
C THR A 85 -2.41 -12.41 -3.31
N ALA A 86 -3.46 -11.64 -3.04
CA ALA A 86 -4.15 -10.89 -4.08
C ALA A 86 -3.20 -9.93 -4.81
N GLY A 87 -2.34 -9.22 -4.05
CA GLY A 87 -1.37 -8.30 -4.62
C GLY A 87 -0.34 -8.96 -5.54
N TRP A 88 0.02 -10.22 -5.29
CA TRP A 88 0.86 -10.99 -6.22
C TRP A 88 0.20 -11.13 -7.59
N TYR A 89 -1.07 -11.53 -7.63
CA TYR A 89 -1.81 -11.70 -8.89
C TYR A 89 -2.12 -10.37 -9.56
N ASN A 90 -2.46 -9.34 -8.79
CA ASN A 90 -2.66 -7.99 -9.32
C ASN A 90 -1.39 -7.47 -10.00
N THR A 91 -0.24 -7.64 -9.36
CA THR A 91 1.06 -7.23 -9.90
C THR A 91 1.40 -7.97 -11.18
N ALA A 92 1.16 -9.29 -11.22
CA ALA A 92 1.38 -10.09 -12.42
C ALA A 92 0.49 -9.63 -13.59
N ALA A 93 -0.81 -9.43 -13.33
CA ALA A 93 -1.75 -8.93 -14.34
C ALA A 93 -1.37 -7.52 -14.83
N PHE A 94 -1.01 -6.62 -13.90
CA PHE A 94 -0.55 -5.27 -14.26
C PHE A 94 0.68 -5.30 -15.18
N HIS A 95 1.69 -6.14 -14.87
CA HIS A 95 2.89 -6.29 -15.70
C HIS A 95 2.56 -6.85 -17.09
N GLU A 96 1.70 -7.86 -17.17
CA GLU A 96 1.26 -8.42 -18.45
C GLU A 96 0.63 -7.35 -19.34
N LYS A 97 -0.30 -6.54 -18.79
CA LYS A 97 -0.98 -5.48 -19.53
C LYS A 97 -0.06 -4.33 -19.89
N ALA A 98 0.80 -3.90 -18.99
CA ALA A 98 1.80 -2.86 -19.26
C ALA A 98 2.75 -3.29 -20.38
N LYS A 99 3.26 -4.53 -20.33
CA LYS A 99 4.10 -5.10 -21.38
C LYS A 99 3.39 -5.15 -22.74
N ALA A 100 2.12 -5.56 -22.77
CA ALA A 100 1.33 -5.62 -24.00
C ALA A 100 1.15 -4.24 -24.65
N LYS A 101 1.22 -3.16 -23.87
CA LYS A 101 1.16 -1.77 -24.34
C LYS A 101 2.53 -1.09 -24.51
N GLY A 102 3.62 -1.82 -24.33
CA GLY A 102 4.98 -1.27 -24.42
C GLY A 102 5.33 -0.29 -23.30
N LEU A 103 4.60 -0.33 -22.16
CA LEU A 103 4.86 0.52 -21.00
C LEU A 103 5.93 -0.12 -20.11
N TYR A 104 6.84 0.72 -19.59
CA TYR A 104 7.80 0.26 -18.57
C TYR A 104 7.09 0.10 -17.22
N ALA A 105 7.18 -1.10 -16.68
CA ALA A 105 6.60 -1.42 -15.37
C ALA A 105 7.44 -2.51 -14.71
N GLU A 106 8.09 -2.16 -13.61
CA GLU A 106 8.94 -3.08 -12.83
C GLU A 106 8.51 -3.12 -11.36
N THR A 107 8.81 -4.20 -10.66
CA THR A 107 8.44 -4.35 -9.24
C THR A 107 9.55 -5.02 -8.46
N ILE A 108 9.84 -4.47 -7.29
CA ILE A 108 10.67 -5.07 -6.25
C ILE A 108 9.74 -5.67 -5.19
N ASN A 109 9.91 -6.94 -4.90
CA ASN A 109 9.08 -7.66 -3.92
C ASN A 109 9.87 -7.93 -2.66
N GLY A 110 9.73 -7.10 -1.64
CA GLY A 110 10.41 -7.19 -0.37
C GLY A 110 9.85 -6.25 0.68
N ASP A 111 10.42 -6.28 1.87
CA ASP A 111 10.01 -5.43 2.98
C ASP A 111 10.44 -3.98 2.74
N ALA A 112 9.48 -3.12 2.40
CA ALA A 112 9.71 -1.71 2.12
C ALA A 112 10.31 -0.93 3.31
N PHE A 113 10.19 -1.44 4.53
CA PHE A 113 10.81 -0.83 5.70
C PHE A 113 12.32 -1.07 5.78
N SER A 114 12.83 -2.10 5.09
CA SER A 114 14.25 -2.45 5.13
C SER A 114 15.11 -1.53 4.27
N ASP A 115 16.34 -1.31 4.70
CA ASP A 115 17.33 -0.56 3.94
C ASP A 115 17.80 -1.32 2.69
N GLU A 116 17.78 -2.65 2.74
CA GLU A 116 18.08 -3.50 1.59
C GLU A 116 17.17 -3.18 0.40
N ILE A 117 15.86 -3.15 0.64
CA ILE A 117 14.87 -2.85 -0.42
C ILE A 117 14.95 -1.39 -0.88
N LYS A 118 15.25 -0.45 0.03
CA LYS A 118 15.49 0.95 -0.36
C LYS A 118 16.69 1.06 -1.31
N ASN A 119 17.79 0.41 -0.98
CA ASN A 119 19.00 0.41 -1.82
C ASN A 119 18.79 -0.31 -3.16
N GLU A 120 18.13 -1.49 -3.17
CA GLU A 120 17.76 -2.18 -4.41
C GLU A 120 16.90 -1.29 -5.33
N THR A 121 15.94 -0.57 -4.74
CA THR A 121 15.09 0.36 -5.46
C THR A 121 15.89 1.50 -6.09
N ILE A 122 16.83 2.08 -5.35
CA ILE A 122 17.72 3.14 -5.84
C ILE A 122 18.57 2.65 -7.01
N GLU A 123 19.20 1.50 -6.88
CA GLU A 123 20.02 0.94 -7.96
C GLU A 123 19.19 0.68 -9.23
N LYS A 124 17.97 0.19 -9.08
CA LYS A 124 17.06 -0.02 -10.21
C LYS A 124 16.63 1.31 -10.85
N ILE A 125 16.34 2.34 -10.06
CA ILE A 125 16.05 3.69 -10.58
C ILE A 125 17.23 4.22 -11.38
N LYS A 126 18.46 4.16 -10.86
CA LYS A 126 19.66 4.61 -11.55
C LYS A 126 19.88 3.88 -12.87
N ALA A 127 19.69 2.57 -12.87
CA ALA A 127 19.94 1.74 -14.05
C ALA A 127 18.91 1.93 -15.18
N GLU A 128 17.62 2.12 -14.84
CA GLU A 128 16.53 1.97 -15.81
C GLU A 128 15.64 3.21 -15.96
N MET A 129 15.61 4.10 -14.98
CA MET A 129 14.73 5.28 -14.95
C MET A 129 15.51 6.61 -14.92
N GLY A 130 16.73 6.61 -14.38
CA GLY A 130 17.52 7.81 -14.12
C GLY A 130 17.08 8.54 -12.86
N LYS A 131 16.03 9.35 -12.95
CA LYS A 131 15.43 10.06 -11.80
C LYS A 131 13.93 9.91 -11.79
N VAL A 132 13.33 9.92 -10.59
CA VAL A 132 11.87 9.90 -10.40
C VAL A 132 11.34 11.30 -10.15
N ASP A 133 10.18 11.61 -10.69
CA ASP A 133 9.50 12.90 -10.56
C ASP A 133 8.24 12.83 -9.68
N LEU A 134 7.81 11.61 -9.32
CA LEU A 134 6.73 11.39 -8.37
C LEU A 134 7.03 10.18 -7.49
N VAL A 135 6.94 10.36 -6.17
CA VAL A 135 7.04 9.29 -5.18
C VAL A 135 5.73 9.18 -4.42
N ILE A 136 5.07 8.01 -4.52
CA ILE A 136 3.81 7.73 -3.83
C ILE A 136 4.08 6.72 -2.71
N TYR A 137 3.78 7.11 -1.47
CA TYR A 137 3.85 6.26 -0.31
C TYR A 137 2.44 5.80 0.08
N SER A 138 2.14 4.52 -0.16
CA SER A 138 0.84 3.89 0.07
C SER A 138 1.00 2.60 0.88
N LEU A 139 1.73 2.72 2.00
CA LEU A 139 2.09 1.58 2.82
C LEU A 139 1.25 1.57 4.10
N ALA A 140 0.65 0.43 4.39
CA ALA A 140 0.01 0.15 5.67
C ALA A 140 0.41 -1.25 6.13
N SER A 141 0.83 -1.36 7.38
CA SER A 141 1.26 -2.62 7.97
C SER A 141 0.83 -2.71 9.43
N PRO A 142 0.51 -3.89 9.94
CA PRO A 142 0.26 -4.07 11.36
C PRO A 142 1.55 -4.05 12.21
N ARG A 143 2.72 -4.07 11.56
CA ARG A 143 4.03 -4.08 12.24
C ARG A 143 5.12 -3.54 11.34
N ARG A 144 6.16 -2.99 11.96
CA ARG A 144 7.41 -2.56 11.32
C ARG A 144 8.58 -3.01 12.18
N THR A 145 9.60 -3.61 11.56
CA THR A 145 10.90 -3.77 12.20
C THR A 145 11.77 -2.57 11.82
N ASP A 146 12.21 -1.84 12.82
CA ASP A 146 13.09 -0.69 12.63
C ASP A 146 14.46 -1.21 12.15
N PRO A 147 14.96 -0.77 10.98
CA PRO A 147 16.20 -1.29 10.43
C PRO A 147 17.46 -0.86 11.20
N GLU A 148 17.40 0.22 11.98
CA GLU A 148 18.54 0.70 12.77
C GLU A 148 18.67 -0.05 14.10
N THR A 149 17.54 -0.31 14.75
CA THR A 149 17.53 -0.87 16.11
C THR A 149 17.19 -2.37 16.13
N GLY A 150 16.60 -2.90 15.06
CA GLY A 150 16.06 -4.26 15.01
C GLY A 150 14.80 -4.47 15.85
N VAL A 151 14.26 -3.43 16.47
CA VAL A 151 13.04 -3.50 17.28
C VAL A 151 11.82 -3.61 16.38
N THR A 152 10.93 -4.57 16.70
CA THR A 152 9.66 -4.72 15.98
C THR A 152 8.53 -4.04 16.74
N TYR A 153 8.00 -2.98 16.19
CA TYR A 153 6.81 -2.27 16.67
C TYR A 153 5.53 -2.87 16.06
N LYS A 154 4.42 -2.79 16.80
CA LYS A 154 3.09 -3.26 16.36
C LYS A 154 2.10 -2.12 16.49
N SER A 155 1.40 -1.82 15.40
CA SER A 155 0.32 -0.84 15.43
C SER A 155 -0.93 -1.40 16.09
N THR A 156 -1.68 -0.53 16.73
CA THR A 156 -2.94 -0.85 17.42
C THR A 156 -4.02 0.11 16.94
N LEU A 157 -5.20 -0.41 16.66
CA LEU A 157 -6.37 0.41 16.34
C LEU A 157 -7.26 0.53 17.59
N LYS A 158 -7.04 1.60 18.35
CA LYS A 158 -7.77 1.87 19.61
C LYS A 158 -8.05 3.38 19.76
N PRO A 159 -9.14 3.73 20.47
CA PRO A 159 -9.38 5.11 20.87
C PRO A 159 -8.26 5.64 21.75
N VAL A 160 -8.10 6.96 21.82
CA VAL A 160 -7.14 7.63 22.72
C VAL A 160 -7.91 8.39 23.80
N GLY A 161 -7.46 8.26 25.05
CA GLY A 161 -7.95 9.00 26.20
C GLY A 161 -9.14 8.36 26.90
N GLN A 162 -10.14 7.84 26.19
CA GLN A 162 -11.32 7.22 26.80
C GLN A 162 -11.80 6.01 26.00
N ALA A 163 -12.50 5.09 26.68
CA ALA A 163 -13.13 3.96 26.03
C ALA A 163 -14.20 4.41 25.03
N TYR A 164 -14.34 3.65 23.96
CA TYR A 164 -15.35 3.88 22.92
C TYR A 164 -16.27 2.68 22.80
N THR A 165 -17.57 2.90 23.05
CA THR A 165 -18.60 1.88 22.93
C THR A 165 -19.52 2.20 21.77
N THR A 166 -19.76 1.25 20.90
CA THR A 166 -20.65 1.41 19.74
C THR A 166 -21.30 0.08 19.35
N LYS A 167 -22.31 0.18 18.50
CA LYS A 167 -22.90 -1.00 17.87
C LYS A 167 -22.12 -1.37 16.61
N THR A 168 -21.86 -2.66 16.45
CA THR A 168 -21.27 -3.23 15.23
C THR A 168 -22.17 -4.33 14.67
N TYR A 169 -22.02 -4.59 13.38
CA TYR A 169 -22.73 -5.66 12.68
C TYR A 169 -21.79 -6.81 12.39
N ASP A 170 -22.10 -7.98 12.95
CA ASP A 170 -21.40 -9.22 12.69
C ASP A 170 -22.02 -9.85 11.43
N THR A 171 -21.30 -9.78 10.30
CA THR A 171 -21.74 -10.28 9.01
C THR A 171 -21.84 -11.81 8.95
N ASP A 172 -21.09 -12.52 9.78
CA ASP A 172 -21.10 -13.99 9.82
C ASP A 172 -22.33 -14.52 10.54
N LYS A 173 -22.80 -13.78 11.56
CA LYS A 173 -23.95 -14.16 12.39
C LYS A 173 -25.22 -13.38 12.07
N ASP A 174 -25.15 -12.46 11.10
CA ASP A 174 -26.26 -11.56 10.74
C ASP A 174 -26.86 -10.88 11.99
N LYS A 175 -26.01 -10.32 12.83
CA LYS A 175 -26.41 -9.79 14.13
C LYS A 175 -25.71 -8.47 14.48
N VAL A 176 -26.51 -7.51 14.94
CA VAL A 176 -26.00 -6.29 15.58
C VAL A 176 -25.71 -6.61 17.06
N HIS A 177 -24.53 -6.22 17.53
CA HIS A 177 -24.16 -6.29 18.92
C HIS A 177 -23.34 -5.07 19.35
N GLU A 178 -23.24 -4.85 20.65
CA GLU A 178 -22.43 -3.79 21.21
C GLU A 178 -20.98 -4.27 21.37
N VAL A 179 -20.03 -3.39 21.07
CA VAL A 179 -18.61 -3.58 21.29
C VAL A 179 -18.05 -2.38 22.03
N SER A 180 -17.22 -2.63 23.02
CA SER A 180 -16.46 -1.61 23.73
C SER A 180 -14.98 -1.81 23.49
N LEU A 181 -14.29 -0.72 23.16
CA LEU A 181 -12.86 -0.68 22.92
C LEU A 181 -12.21 0.15 24.05
N GLU A 182 -11.33 -0.47 24.80
CA GLU A 182 -10.53 0.21 25.81
C GLU A 182 -9.55 1.19 25.15
N PRO A 183 -9.22 2.32 25.79
CA PRO A 183 -8.27 3.27 25.26
C PRO A 183 -6.88 2.66 25.12
N ALA A 184 -6.11 3.16 24.15
CA ALA A 184 -4.71 2.82 24.01
C ALA A 184 -3.90 3.41 25.18
N ASN A 185 -2.91 2.66 25.63
CA ASN A 185 -1.87 3.18 26.52
C ASN A 185 -0.77 3.91 25.72
N ASP A 186 0.14 4.59 26.41
CA ASP A 186 1.19 5.40 25.77
C ASP A 186 2.13 4.55 24.90
N GLU A 187 2.42 3.31 25.30
CA GLU A 187 3.24 2.39 24.51
C GLU A 187 2.55 1.99 23.21
N GLU A 188 1.26 1.67 23.24
CA GLU A 188 0.46 1.35 22.04
C GLU A 188 0.37 2.54 21.08
N ILE A 189 0.25 3.76 21.61
CA ILE A 189 0.27 5.00 20.81
C ILE A 189 1.63 5.15 20.15
N LEU A 190 2.72 5.08 20.91
CA LEU A 190 4.09 5.21 20.40
C LEU A 190 4.39 4.14 19.33
N ASN A 191 4.07 2.89 19.61
CA ASN A 191 4.28 1.78 18.69
C ASN A 191 3.50 2.00 17.37
N THR A 192 2.27 2.55 17.44
CA THR A 192 1.48 2.86 16.24
C THR A 192 2.12 3.99 15.43
N ILE A 193 2.63 5.04 16.08
CA ILE A 193 3.39 6.11 15.43
C ILE A 193 4.62 5.55 14.73
N LYS A 194 5.36 4.65 15.37
CA LYS A 194 6.55 4.00 14.79
C LYS A 194 6.24 3.15 13.55
N VAL A 195 5.06 2.55 13.48
CA VAL A 195 4.64 1.71 12.34
C VAL A 195 4.01 2.52 11.22
N MET A 196 3.13 3.48 11.55
CA MET A 196 2.22 4.12 10.60
C MET A 196 2.44 5.62 10.46
N GLY A 197 3.33 6.20 11.26
CA GLY A 197 3.72 7.61 11.17
C GLY A 197 4.64 7.89 9.97
N GLY A 198 5.00 9.16 9.81
CA GLY A 198 5.78 9.65 8.67
C GLY A 198 7.25 9.23 8.65
N GLU A 199 7.78 8.61 9.71
CA GLU A 199 9.22 8.30 9.87
C GLU A 199 9.79 7.46 8.70
N ASP A 200 9.09 6.40 8.27
CA ASP A 200 9.60 5.60 7.15
C ASP A 200 9.43 6.30 5.80
N TRP A 201 8.37 7.10 5.63
CA TRP A 201 8.23 7.94 4.43
C TRP A 201 9.36 8.97 4.33
N GLU A 202 9.68 9.66 5.44
CA GLU A 202 10.81 10.57 5.53
C GLU A 202 12.13 9.85 5.21
N ARG A 203 12.34 8.66 5.80
CA ARG A 203 13.51 7.83 5.52
C ARG A 203 13.64 7.45 4.04
N TRP A 204 12.53 7.07 3.36
CA TRP A 204 12.53 6.85 1.92
C TRP A 204 12.98 8.10 1.15
N MET A 205 12.46 9.27 1.52
CA MET A 205 12.81 10.51 0.83
C MET A 205 14.28 10.88 1.05
N ASP A 206 14.83 10.64 2.24
CA ASP A 206 16.24 10.85 2.53
C ASP A 206 17.13 9.93 1.69
N PHE A 207 16.86 8.64 1.64
CA PHE A 207 17.61 7.69 0.82
C PHE A 207 17.60 8.07 -0.67
N LEU A 208 16.45 8.43 -1.20
CA LEU A 208 16.32 8.84 -2.61
C LEU A 208 17.06 10.16 -2.90
N ARG A 209 17.01 11.12 -1.97
CA ARG A 209 17.69 12.42 -2.08
C ARG A 209 19.19 12.24 -2.02
N GLU A 210 19.71 11.49 -1.04
CA GLU A 210 21.14 11.25 -0.87
C GLU A 210 21.76 10.49 -2.07
N ALA A 211 20.98 9.61 -2.68
CA ALA A 211 21.36 8.88 -3.89
C ALA A 211 21.27 9.69 -5.19
N ASP A 212 20.80 10.96 -5.13
CA ASP A 212 20.55 11.85 -6.27
C ASP A 212 19.64 11.25 -7.35
N VAL A 213 18.60 10.52 -6.94
CA VAL A 213 17.64 9.90 -7.87
C VAL A 213 16.29 10.62 -7.92
N LEU A 214 16.15 11.78 -7.29
CA LEU A 214 14.99 12.66 -7.42
C LEU A 214 15.19 13.68 -8.53
N ALA A 215 14.22 13.84 -9.41
CA ALA A 215 14.21 14.89 -10.42
C ALA A 215 14.00 16.27 -9.76
N GLU A 216 14.42 17.33 -10.42
CA GLU A 216 14.10 18.69 -10.00
C GLU A 216 12.57 18.88 -9.97
N GLY A 217 12.06 19.42 -8.86
CA GLY A 217 10.62 19.58 -8.66
C GLY A 217 9.86 18.28 -8.42
N CYS A 218 10.56 17.17 -8.08
CA CYS A 218 9.93 15.91 -7.71
C CYS A 218 8.87 16.11 -6.64
N LYS A 219 7.71 15.51 -6.84
CA LYS A 219 6.61 15.56 -5.87
C LYS A 219 6.55 14.26 -5.08
N THR A 220 6.10 14.35 -3.84
CA THR A 220 5.81 13.17 -3.04
C THR A 220 4.47 13.30 -2.33
N THR A 221 3.79 12.17 -2.12
CA THR A 221 2.56 12.10 -1.36
C THR A 221 2.48 10.80 -0.57
N ALA A 222 1.96 10.88 0.65
CA ALA A 222 1.60 9.72 1.44
C ALA A 222 0.08 9.64 1.57
N TYR A 223 -0.47 8.45 1.40
CA TYR A 223 -1.88 8.22 1.65
C TYR A 223 -2.14 8.02 3.13
N THR A 224 -3.08 8.79 3.67
CA THR A 224 -3.57 8.68 5.03
C THR A 224 -5.08 8.53 5.06
N TYR A 225 -5.62 7.97 6.14
CA TYR A 225 -7.05 7.79 6.33
C TYR A 225 -7.64 8.91 7.19
N ILE A 226 -8.52 9.71 6.63
CA ILE A 226 -9.24 10.76 7.36
C ILE A 226 -10.65 10.30 7.72
N GLY A 227 -11.40 9.72 6.79
CA GLY A 227 -12.74 9.20 7.00
C GLY A 227 -13.79 10.24 7.41
N LYS A 228 -15.03 9.78 7.54
CA LYS A 228 -16.15 10.58 8.04
C LYS A 228 -16.20 10.56 9.57
N GLU A 229 -16.92 11.50 10.18
CA GLU A 229 -17.12 11.62 11.64
C GLU A 229 -17.49 10.32 12.34
N LEU A 230 -18.28 9.46 11.70
CA LEU A 230 -18.64 8.14 12.22
C LEU A 230 -17.40 7.26 12.55
N THR A 231 -16.30 7.46 11.85
CA THR A 231 -15.08 6.67 12.02
C THR A 231 -14.03 7.35 12.90
N TRP A 232 -14.23 8.63 13.27
CA TRP A 232 -13.23 9.39 14.01
C TRP A 232 -12.81 8.75 15.34
N PRO A 233 -13.71 8.15 16.15
CA PRO A 233 -13.31 7.56 17.43
C PRO A 233 -12.29 6.42 17.33
N ILE A 234 -12.23 5.74 16.17
CA ILE A 234 -11.32 4.60 15.94
C ILE A 234 -10.25 4.88 14.87
N TYR A 235 -10.31 6.05 14.18
CA TYR A 235 -9.32 6.49 13.20
C TYR A 235 -8.78 7.89 13.53
N GLY A 236 -9.43 8.96 13.13
CA GLY A 236 -8.91 10.32 13.22
C GLY A 236 -8.61 10.83 14.64
N GLN A 237 -9.35 10.35 15.65
CA GLN A 237 -9.17 10.68 17.07
C GLN A 237 -8.54 9.52 17.87
N ALA A 238 -8.08 8.49 17.19
CA ALA A 238 -7.51 7.28 17.77
C ALA A 238 -6.00 7.19 17.50
N THR A 239 -5.41 6.03 17.75
CA THR A 239 -3.98 5.78 17.56
C THR A 239 -3.51 6.08 16.14
N ILE A 240 -4.32 5.76 15.12
CA ILE A 240 -4.01 6.05 13.70
C ILE A 240 -3.96 7.57 13.44
N GLY A 241 -4.85 8.34 14.04
CA GLY A 241 -4.85 9.80 13.90
C GLY A 241 -3.73 10.51 14.69
N LYS A 242 -3.00 9.77 15.55
CA LYS A 242 -1.78 10.24 16.21
C LYS A 242 -0.51 9.90 15.42
N ALA A 243 -0.59 8.88 14.59
CA ALA A 243 0.46 8.51 13.66
C ALA A 243 0.43 9.39 12.40
#